data_1b8e77cd377351b2ed0c4b58060bcb89
#
_entry.id   1b8e77cd377351b2ed0c4b58060bcb89
#
_cell.length_a   1.000
_cell.length_b   1.000
_cell.length_c   1.000
_cell.angle_alpha   90.00
_cell.angle_beta   90.00
_cell.angle_gamma   90.00
#
_symmetry.space_group_name_H-M   'P 1'
#
loop_
_entity.id
_entity.type
_entity.pdbx_description
1 polymer ?
#
loop_
_entity_poly.entity_id
_entity_poly.type
_entity_poly.pdbx_seq_one_letter_code
_entity_poly.pdbx_strand_id
1 'polypeptide(L)'
;MEASLFEQAWRVGTLGGFLFARETLRRMVPRNQGTLIFTGASASLRGKPRFAPFTAAKAGLRTMSQSLAREFQPHGVHVAHVVIDGIIDGDRIRNRAPALVEQLGEDAMLQLDDIASAYMFLHQQPRSAWTHELDLRTFQKTSEKLKLSVKVTGLPQQSVVPAEYR
;
A
#
# COMPACT_ATOMS: atom_id res chain seq x y z
N MET A 1 13.01 -13.02 -14.86
CA MET A 1 12.08 -12.95 -13.68
C MET A 1 11.57 -14.36 -13.43
N GLU A 2 11.75 -14.87 -12.22
CA GLU A 2 11.37 -16.23 -11.86
C GLU A 2 9.87 -16.34 -11.58
N ALA A 3 9.22 -17.40 -12.10
CA ALA A 3 7.80 -17.65 -11.86
C ALA A 3 7.48 -17.85 -10.37
N SER A 4 8.39 -18.48 -9.64
CA SER A 4 8.30 -18.69 -8.19
C SER A 4 8.20 -17.37 -7.40
N LEU A 5 8.96 -16.36 -7.80
CA LEU A 5 8.91 -15.03 -7.19
C LEU A 5 7.55 -14.35 -7.43
N PHE A 6 7.00 -14.49 -8.64
CA PHE A 6 5.69 -13.97 -8.98
C PHE A 6 4.60 -14.66 -8.14
N GLU A 7 4.64 -15.98 -8.08
CA GLU A 7 3.70 -16.77 -7.27
C GLU A 7 3.78 -16.41 -5.79
N GLN A 8 4.99 -16.31 -5.23
CA GLN A 8 5.19 -15.91 -3.83
C GLN A 8 4.59 -14.53 -3.54
N ALA A 9 4.87 -13.54 -4.39
CA ALA A 9 4.33 -12.19 -4.22
C ALA A 9 2.79 -12.19 -4.25
N TRP A 10 2.16 -12.94 -5.17
CA TRP A 10 0.72 -13.09 -5.26
C TRP A 10 0.14 -13.84 -4.04
N ARG A 11 0.77 -14.93 -3.61
CA ARG A 11 0.34 -15.70 -2.42
C ARG A 11 0.34 -14.83 -1.16
N VAL A 12 1.41 -14.06 -0.93
CA VAL A 12 1.52 -13.20 0.25
C VAL A 12 0.57 -11.99 0.14
N GLY A 13 0.57 -11.30 -0.99
CA GLY A 13 -0.18 -10.07 -1.18
C GLY A 13 -1.68 -10.29 -1.38
N THR A 14 -2.05 -11.04 -2.42
CA THR A 14 -3.46 -11.20 -2.81
C THR A 14 -4.14 -12.31 -2.04
N LEU A 15 -3.60 -13.54 -2.09
CA LEU A 15 -4.20 -14.69 -1.43
C LEU A 15 -4.22 -14.52 0.09
N GLY A 16 -3.12 -14.04 0.69
CA GLY A 16 -3.05 -13.73 2.12
C GLY A 16 -4.10 -12.70 2.53
N GLY A 17 -4.27 -11.64 1.73
CA GLY A 17 -5.34 -10.66 1.93
C GLY A 17 -6.74 -11.26 1.88
N PHE A 18 -7.00 -12.16 0.93
CA PHE A 18 -8.27 -12.89 0.82
C PHE A 18 -8.52 -13.76 2.05
N LEU A 19 -7.54 -14.57 2.46
CA LEU A 19 -7.69 -15.46 3.60
C LEU A 19 -7.96 -14.68 4.90
N PHE A 20 -7.26 -13.58 5.10
CA PHE A 20 -7.49 -12.68 6.24
C PHE A 20 -8.90 -12.07 6.19
N ALA A 21 -9.31 -11.54 5.02
CA ALA A 21 -10.64 -10.98 4.83
C ALA A 21 -11.74 -11.99 5.13
N ARG A 22 -11.62 -13.20 4.60
CA ARG A 22 -12.58 -14.28 4.82
C ARG A 22 -12.82 -14.55 6.32
N GLU A 23 -11.76 -14.70 7.09
CA GLU A 23 -11.88 -14.98 8.52
C GLU A 23 -12.38 -13.78 9.33
N THR A 24 -12.01 -12.57 8.91
CA THR A 24 -12.46 -11.33 9.54
C THR A 24 -13.95 -11.08 9.27
N LEU A 25 -14.39 -11.25 8.03
CA LEU A 25 -15.79 -11.05 7.61
C LEU A 25 -16.74 -12.04 8.27
N ARG A 26 -16.34 -13.30 8.45
CA ARG A 26 -17.12 -14.30 9.21
C ARG A 26 -17.47 -13.83 10.63
N ARG A 27 -16.64 -12.98 11.23
CA ARG A 27 -16.85 -12.43 12.58
C ARG A 27 -17.55 -11.08 12.57
N MET A 28 -17.40 -10.29 11.51
CA MET A 28 -17.98 -8.95 11.41
C MET A 28 -19.44 -8.97 10.95
N VAL A 29 -19.76 -9.78 9.95
CA VAL A 29 -21.11 -9.87 9.35
C VAL A 29 -22.20 -10.21 10.39
N PRO A 30 -22.06 -11.22 11.27
CA PRO A 30 -23.08 -11.51 12.28
C PRO A 30 -23.34 -10.37 13.26
N ARG A 31 -22.37 -9.47 13.45
CA ARG A 31 -22.48 -8.30 14.33
C ARG A 31 -23.00 -7.07 13.60
N ASN A 32 -23.19 -7.15 12.29
CA ASN A 32 -23.55 -6.02 11.43
C ASN A 32 -22.63 -4.80 11.66
N GLN A 33 -21.35 -5.03 11.95
CA GLN A 33 -20.38 -3.99 12.29
C GLN A 33 -18.94 -4.48 12.05
N GLY A 34 -18.14 -3.62 11.43
CA GLY A 34 -16.71 -3.85 11.29
C GLY A 34 -16.07 -2.90 10.29
N THR A 35 -14.74 -2.81 10.33
CA THR A 35 -13.94 -2.09 9.35
C THR A 35 -12.79 -2.97 8.91
N LEU A 36 -12.68 -3.19 7.60
CA LEU A 36 -11.62 -3.96 6.96
C LEU A 36 -10.86 -3.03 6.02
N ILE A 37 -9.59 -2.76 6.31
CA ILE A 37 -8.75 -1.86 5.53
C ILE A 37 -7.63 -2.64 4.87
N PHE A 38 -7.54 -2.54 3.54
CA PHE A 38 -6.44 -3.10 2.76
C PHE A 38 -5.38 -2.04 2.47
N THR A 39 -4.14 -2.34 2.83
CA THR A 39 -3.00 -1.47 2.49
C THR A 39 -2.50 -1.76 1.09
N GLY A 40 -2.81 -0.85 0.19
CA GLY A 40 -2.33 -0.86 -1.19
C GLY A 40 -1.01 -0.13 -1.37
N ALA A 41 -0.71 0.17 -2.61
CA ALA A 41 0.44 0.97 -3.02
C ALA A 41 0.15 1.61 -4.38
N SER A 42 0.94 2.60 -4.80
CA SER A 42 0.88 3.12 -6.18
C SER A 42 1.01 2.04 -7.25
N ALA A 43 1.65 0.91 -6.92
CA ALA A 43 1.72 -0.28 -7.76
C ALA A 43 0.35 -0.94 -8.03
N SER A 44 -0.67 -0.69 -7.21
CA SER A 44 -2.04 -1.14 -7.48
C SER A 44 -2.74 -0.36 -8.58
N LEU A 45 -2.23 0.81 -8.92
CA LEU A 45 -2.79 1.73 -9.92
C LEU A 45 -2.01 1.70 -11.24
N ARG A 46 -0.69 1.50 -11.18
CA ARG A 46 0.21 1.57 -12.33
C ARG A 46 1.42 0.66 -12.17
N GLY A 47 1.80 -0.03 -13.23
CA GLY A 47 3.02 -0.82 -13.27
C GLY A 47 4.26 0.04 -13.45
N LYS A 48 5.40 -0.49 -12.96
CA LYS A 48 6.74 0.06 -13.23
C LYS A 48 7.64 -1.08 -13.72
N PRO A 49 8.69 -0.78 -14.51
CA PRO A 49 9.68 -1.79 -14.88
C PRO A 49 10.22 -2.52 -13.64
N ARG A 50 10.35 -3.85 -13.73
CA ARG A 50 10.86 -4.74 -12.68
C ARG A 50 9.95 -4.93 -11.44
N PHE A 51 8.72 -4.37 -11.44
CA PHE A 51 7.77 -4.50 -10.34
C PHE A 51 6.58 -5.40 -10.65
N ALA A 52 6.61 -6.20 -11.72
CA ALA A 52 5.46 -6.99 -12.14
C ALA A 52 4.86 -7.90 -11.05
N PRO A 53 5.64 -8.67 -10.25
CA PRO A 53 5.07 -9.47 -9.16
C PRO A 53 4.36 -8.63 -8.10
N PHE A 54 5.00 -7.55 -7.66
CA PHE A 54 4.42 -6.63 -6.67
C PHE A 54 3.18 -5.90 -7.22
N THR A 55 3.24 -5.44 -8.48
CA THR A 55 2.12 -4.80 -9.16
C THR A 55 0.92 -5.75 -9.27
N ALA A 56 1.14 -6.99 -9.72
CA ALA A 56 0.07 -7.98 -9.82
C ALA A 56 -0.57 -8.28 -8.46
N ALA A 57 0.23 -8.45 -7.42
CA ALA A 57 -0.26 -8.69 -6.07
C ALA A 57 -1.08 -7.51 -5.52
N LYS A 58 -0.60 -6.28 -5.67
CA LYS A 58 -1.30 -5.09 -5.18
C LYS A 58 -2.53 -4.71 -6.01
N ALA A 59 -2.50 -4.92 -7.32
CA ALA A 59 -3.66 -4.73 -8.19
C ALA A 59 -4.76 -5.76 -7.87
N GLY A 60 -4.39 -7.03 -7.68
CA GLY A 60 -5.33 -8.06 -7.23
C GLY A 60 -5.97 -7.74 -5.88
N LEU A 61 -5.18 -7.27 -4.92
CA LEU A 61 -5.68 -6.83 -3.61
C LEU A 61 -6.67 -5.67 -3.73
N ARG A 62 -6.37 -4.67 -4.56
CA ARG A 62 -7.24 -3.51 -4.80
C ARG A 62 -8.57 -3.92 -5.42
N THR A 63 -8.55 -4.73 -6.49
CA THR A 63 -9.78 -5.16 -7.17
C THR A 63 -10.62 -6.08 -6.27
N MET A 64 -9.98 -6.95 -5.50
CA MET A 64 -10.64 -7.78 -4.50
C MET A 64 -11.34 -6.93 -3.43
N SER A 65 -10.70 -5.87 -2.93
CA SER A 65 -11.31 -4.96 -1.95
C SER A 65 -12.58 -4.29 -2.48
N GLN A 66 -12.62 -3.96 -3.78
CA GLN A 66 -13.82 -3.41 -4.43
C GLN A 66 -14.98 -4.39 -4.46
N SER A 67 -14.70 -5.66 -4.73
CA SER A 67 -15.71 -6.73 -4.71
C SER A 67 -16.26 -6.92 -3.29
N LEU A 68 -15.36 -7.07 -2.32
CA LEU A 68 -15.73 -7.24 -0.91
C LEU A 68 -16.49 -6.03 -0.34
N ALA A 69 -16.16 -4.81 -0.76
CA ALA A 69 -16.90 -3.63 -0.35
C ALA A 69 -18.37 -3.71 -0.82
N ARG A 70 -18.61 -4.01 -2.10
CA ARG A 70 -19.95 -4.12 -2.65
C ARG A 70 -20.78 -5.23 -2.02
N GLU A 71 -20.14 -6.35 -1.68
CA GLU A 71 -20.78 -7.50 -1.08
C GLU A 71 -21.12 -7.27 0.39
N PHE A 72 -20.21 -6.69 1.18
CA PHE A 72 -20.33 -6.67 2.64
C PHE A 72 -20.74 -5.32 3.24
N GLN A 73 -20.77 -4.23 2.48
CA GLN A 73 -21.35 -2.97 2.95
C GLN A 73 -22.83 -3.09 3.38
N PRO A 74 -23.70 -3.81 2.64
CA PRO A 74 -25.07 -4.03 3.11
C PRO A 74 -25.17 -4.78 4.43
N HIS A 75 -24.11 -5.52 4.80
CA HIS A 75 -23.98 -6.23 6.07
C HIS A 75 -23.26 -5.42 7.15
N GLY A 76 -23.18 -4.10 7.00
CA GLY A 76 -22.60 -3.20 8.00
C GLY A 76 -21.07 -3.26 8.13
N VAL A 77 -20.37 -3.83 7.16
CA VAL A 77 -18.90 -3.88 7.18
C VAL A 77 -18.32 -2.84 6.22
N HIS A 78 -17.58 -1.88 6.76
CA HIS A 78 -16.84 -0.91 5.97
C HIS A 78 -15.58 -1.54 5.41
N VAL A 79 -15.50 -1.72 4.10
CA VAL A 79 -14.30 -2.22 3.41
C VAL A 79 -13.65 -1.09 2.65
N ALA A 80 -12.41 -0.76 3.02
CA ALA A 80 -11.62 0.32 2.43
C ALA A 80 -10.27 -0.17 1.88
N HIS A 81 -9.73 0.57 0.93
CA HIS A 81 -8.41 0.37 0.35
C HIS A 81 -7.61 1.67 0.44
N VAL A 82 -6.41 1.61 1.03
CA VAL A 82 -5.53 2.78 1.16
C VAL A 82 -4.35 2.63 0.21
N VAL A 83 -4.23 3.54 -0.73
CA VAL A 83 -3.09 3.62 -1.65
C VAL A 83 -1.97 4.40 -0.98
N ILE A 84 -0.86 3.73 -0.67
CA ILE A 84 0.35 4.38 -0.18
C ILE A 84 1.21 4.75 -1.40
N ASP A 85 1.26 6.03 -1.76
CA ASP A 85 2.06 6.54 -2.89
C ASP A 85 3.28 7.33 -2.41
N GLY A 86 4.18 6.64 -1.71
CA GLY A 86 5.43 7.19 -1.19
C GLY A 86 6.25 6.17 -0.42
N ILE A 87 7.42 6.57 0.01
CA ILE A 87 8.24 5.80 0.95
C ILE A 87 7.70 6.05 2.35
N ILE A 88 7.51 4.97 3.11
CA ILE A 88 7.10 5.04 4.51
C ILE A 88 8.36 5.24 5.36
N ASP A 89 8.35 6.25 6.22
CA ASP A 89 9.42 6.52 7.17
C ASP A 89 9.30 5.60 8.39
N GLY A 90 10.01 4.49 8.33
CA GLY A 90 10.03 3.48 9.40
C GLY A 90 11.39 2.83 9.51
N ASP A 91 11.60 2.02 10.55
CA ASP A 91 12.87 1.37 10.86
C ASP A 91 13.46 0.60 9.69
N ARG A 92 12.60 -0.03 8.89
CA ARG A 92 13.06 -0.82 7.73
C ARG A 92 13.83 0.03 6.72
N ILE A 93 13.32 1.21 6.33
CA ILE A 93 13.99 2.07 5.35
C ILE A 93 15.18 2.78 5.99
N ARG A 94 15.06 3.22 7.24
CA ARG A 94 16.12 3.88 7.99
C ARG A 94 17.34 2.95 8.16
N ASN A 95 17.12 1.67 8.44
CA ASN A 95 18.19 0.68 8.61
C ASN A 95 18.81 0.22 7.29
N ARG A 96 18.01 0.10 6.21
CA ARG A 96 18.48 -0.44 4.92
C ARG A 96 19.07 0.60 3.99
N ALA A 97 18.62 1.85 4.08
CA ALA A 97 19.02 2.92 3.17
C ALA A 97 19.11 4.28 3.88
N PRO A 98 19.94 4.43 4.94
CA PRO A 98 20.03 5.67 5.70
C PRO A 98 20.41 6.88 4.85
N ALA A 99 21.34 6.72 3.90
CA ALA A 99 21.72 7.79 2.98
C ALA A 99 20.55 8.25 2.09
N LEU A 100 19.64 7.35 1.72
CA LEU A 100 18.43 7.72 0.97
C LEU A 100 17.47 8.52 1.84
N VAL A 101 17.30 8.14 3.11
CA VAL A 101 16.47 8.87 4.08
C VAL A 101 16.97 10.28 4.27
N GLU A 102 18.28 10.46 4.48
CA GLU A 102 18.91 11.76 4.62
C GLU A 102 18.71 12.64 3.36
N GLN A 103 18.89 12.04 2.19
CA GLN A 103 18.72 12.73 0.90
C GLN A 103 17.27 13.19 0.65
N LEU A 104 16.30 12.40 1.04
CA LEU A 104 14.88 12.69 0.81
C LEU A 104 14.37 13.79 1.74
N GLY A 105 14.75 13.76 3.02
CA GLY A 105 14.21 14.64 4.05
C GLY A 105 12.77 14.26 4.46
N GLU A 106 12.26 14.93 5.48
CA GLU A 106 10.99 14.57 6.13
C GLU A 106 9.77 14.66 5.20
N ASP A 107 9.63 15.74 4.44
CA ASP A 107 8.46 15.98 3.56
C ASP A 107 8.34 15.04 2.36
N ALA A 108 9.35 14.21 2.10
CA ALA A 108 9.36 13.26 1.00
C ALA A 108 9.02 11.83 1.44
N MET A 109 8.72 11.62 2.72
CA MET A 109 8.36 10.32 3.28
C MET A 109 7.05 10.42 4.06
N LEU A 110 6.24 9.35 4.00
CA LEU A 110 5.00 9.23 4.77
C LEU A 110 5.35 8.83 6.20
N GLN A 111 4.91 9.62 7.18
CA GLN A 111 5.10 9.31 8.58
C GLN A 111 4.12 8.24 9.06
N LEU A 112 4.55 7.38 9.98
CA LEU A 112 3.73 6.27 10.48
C LEU A 112 2.47 6.77 11.20
N ASP A 113 2.58 7.85 11.98
CA ASP A 113 1.46 8.43 12.72
C ASP A 113 0.42 9.07 11.80
N ASP A 114 0.85 9.66 10.68
CA ASP A 114 -0.07 10.22 9.69
C ASP A 114 -0.84 9.12 8.97
N ILE A 115 -0.16 8.02 8.63
CA ILE A 115 -0.83 6.83 8.08
C ILE A 115 -1.83 6.26 9.08
N ALA A 116 -1.45 6.11 10.35
CA ALA A 116 -2.33 5.62 11.40
C ALA A 116 -3.56 6.53 11.59
N SER A 117 -3.35 7.85 11.57
CA SER A 117 -4.44 8.84 11.65
C SER A 117 -5.42 8.71 10.49
N ALA A 118 -4.92 8.50 9.27
CA ALA A 118 -5.76 8.26 8.10
C ALA A 118 -6.59 6.95 8.22
N TYR A 119 -6.02 5.91 8.82
CA TYR A 119 -6.74 4.65 9.06
C TYR A 119 -7.81 4.81 10.14
N MET A 120 -7.53 5.56 11.20
CA MET A 120 -8.52 5.90 12.22
C MET A 120 -9.65 6.75 11.64
N PHE A 121 -9.34 7.72 10.77
CA PHE A 121 -10.35 8.48 10.04
C PHE A 121 -11.31 7.57 9.27
N LEU A 122 -10.80 6.60 8.51
CA LEU A 122 -11.63 5.62 7.80
C LEU A 122 -12.49 4.78 8.75
N HIS A 123 -11.92 4.34 9.86
CA HIS A 123 -12.62 3.53 10.84
C HIS A 123 -13.79 4.27 11.52
N GLN A 124 -13.65 5.57 11.74
CA GLN A 124 -14.62 6.39 12.45
C GLN A 124 -15.72 6.98 11.56
N GLN A 125 -15.67 6.75 10.26
CA GLN A 125 -16.66 7.29 9.33
C GLN A 125 -18.08 6.77 9.60
N PRO A 126 -19.10 7.64 9.52
CA PRO A 126 -20.48 7.22 9.64
C PRO A 126 -20.90 6.39 8.42
N ARG A 127 -21.87 5.49 8.60
CA ARG A 127 -22.39 4.62 7.52
C ARG A 127 -22.92 5.37 6.30
N SER A 128 -23.33 6.62 6.46
CA SER A 128 -23.83 7.46 5.38
C SER A 128 -22.72 8.00 4.44
N ALA A 129 -21.44 7.87 4.83
CA ALA A 129 -20.32 8.46 4.09
C ALA A 129 -19.03 7.63 4.23
N TRP A 130 -19.07 6.36 3.83
CA TRP A 130 -17.91 5.50 3.82
C TRP A 130 -17.01 5.72 2.61
N THR A 131 -15.76 6.00 2.84
CA THR A 131 -14.72 6.08 1.79
C THR A 131 -14.27 4.68 1.40
N HIS A 132 -14.39 4.32 0.13
CA HIS A 132 -13.88 3.05 -0.35
C HIS A 132 -12.36 3.07 -0.62
N GLU A 133 -11.86 4.12 -1.26
CA GLU A 133 -10.43 4.24 -1.59
C GLU A 133 -9.89 5.61 -1.14
N LEU A 134 -8.75 5.58 -0.44
CA LEU A 134 -8.02 6.74 0.03
C LEU A 134 -6.60 6.70 -0.52
N ASP A 135 -6.13 7.80 -1.11
CA ASP A 135 -4.77 7.94 -1.66
C ASP A 135 -3.94 8.84 -0.75
N LEU A 136 -2.88 8.28 -0.14
CA LEU A 136 -1.93 8.99 0.70
C LEU A 136 -0.63 9.24 -0.06
N ARG A 137 -0.25 10.50 -0.15
CA ARG A 137 0.96 10.95 -0.87
C ARG A 137 1.78 11.88 -0.02
N THR A 138 3.07 11.84 -0.24
CA THR A 138 3.99 12.82 0.34
C THR A 138 3.80 14.19 -0.30
N PHE A 139 4.04 15.26 0.45
CA PHE A 139 4.04 16.64 -0.05
C PHE A 139 5.01 16.80 -1.21
N GLN A 140 6.22 16.27 -1.07
CA GLN A 140 7.20 16.24 -2.16
C GLN A 140 7.22 14.84 -2.81
N LYS A 141 6.98 14.77 -4.12
CA LYS A 141 7.08 13.50 -4.83
C LYS A 141 8.49 12.93 -4.78
N THR A 142 8.66 11.84 -4.08
CA THR A 142 9.92 11.09 -3.96
C THR A 142 10.57 10.82 -5.32
N SER A 143 9.76 10.51 -6.35
CA SER A 143 10.28 10.24 -7.70
C SER A 143 10.87 11.47 -8.40
N GLU A 144 10.45 12.68 -8.06
CA GLU A 144 10.98 13.93 -8.62
C GLU A 144 12.28 14.32 -7.91
N LYS A 145 12.34 14.18 -6.58
CA LYS A 145 13.60 14.41 -5.83
C LYS A 145 14.70 13.45 -6.25
N LEU A 146 14.40 12.16 -6.42
CA LEU A 146 15.37 11.17 -6.89
C LEU A 146 15.87 11.48 -8.31
N LYS A 147 15.02 11.97 -9.20
CA LYS A 147 15.42 12.40 -10.54
C LYS A 147 16.31 13.64 -10.52
N LEU A 148 16.04 14.59 -9.65
CA LEU A 148 16.84 15.80 -9.47
C LEU A 148 18.22 15.47 -8.90
N SER A 149 18.30 14.59 -7.89
CA SER A 149 19.58 14.21 -7.28
C SER A 149 20.46 13.41 -8.23
N VAL A 150 19.88 12.50 -9.06
CA VAL A 150 20.63 11.77 -10.08
C VAL A 150 21.20 12.71 -11.15
N LYS A 151 20.48 13.78 -11.52
CA LYS A 151 21.01 14.80 -12.45
C LYS A 151 22.17 15.61 -11.84
N VAL A 152 22.18 15.81 -10.54
CA VAL A 152 23.20 16.58 -9.82
C VAL A 152 24.45 15.75 -9.51
N THR A 153 24.29 14.44 -9.24
CA THR A 153 25.40 13.59 -8.77
C THR A 153 25.98 12.66 -9.85
N GLY A 154 25.35 12.57 -11.03
CA GLY A 154 25.83 11.67 -12.12
C GLY A 154 25.79 10.17 -11.78
N LEU A 155 25.19 9.78 -10.68
CA LEU A 155 25.13 8.40 -10.24
C LEU A 155 24.10 7.60 -11.07
N PRO A 156 24.44 6.36 -11.50
CA PRO A 156 23.49 5.51 -12.22
C PRO A 156 22.28 5.21 -11.35
N GLN A 157 21.08 5.26 -11.94
CA GLN A 157 19.82 4.87 -11.29
C GLN A 157 19.90 3.41 -10.81
N GLN A 158 20.39 3.20 -9.60
CA GLN A 158 20.26 1.91 -8.96
C GLN A 158 18.78 1.75 -8.55
N SER A 159 18.15 0.76 -9.16
CA SER A 159 16.76 0.41 -8.85
C SER A 159 16.62 0.09 -7.36
N VAL A 160 15.80 0.88 -6.66
CA VAL A 160 15.34 0.57 -5.30
C VAL A 160 14.32 -0.58 -5.42
N VAL A 161 14.78 -1.74 -5.90
CA VAL A 161 14.02 -2.99 -5.81
C VAL A 161 14.39 -3.58 -4.47
N PRO A 162 13.42 -3.82 -3.57
CA PRO A 162 13.67 -4.55 -2.34
C PRO A 162 14.44 -5.83 -2.63
N ALA A 163 15.42 -6.18 -1.79
CA ALA A 163 16.30 -7.35 -2.01
C ALA A 163 15.50 -8.67 -2.12
N GLU A 164 14.32 -8.72 -1.53
CA GLU A 164 13.35 -9.81 -1.64
C GLU A 164 12.74 -9.98 -3.05
N TYR A 165 12.98 -9.05 -3.97
CA TYR A 165 12.48 -9.07 -5.36
C TYR A 165 13.63 -9.03 -6.40
N ARG A 166 14.88 -9.31 -5.99
CA ARG A 166 16.02 -9.44 -6.90
C ARG A 166 16.27 -10.87 -7.32
#